data_dbcfe18ba8035a337f47f9a4f7108a08
#
_entry.id   dbcfe18ba8035a337f47f9a4f7108a08
#
_cell.length_a   1.000
_cell.length_b   1.000
_cell.length_c   1.000
_cell.angle_alpha   90.00
_cell.angle_beta   90.00
_cell.angle_gamma   90.00
#
_symmetry.space_group_name_H-M   'P 1'
#
loop_
_entity.id
_entity.type
_entity.pdbx_description
1 polymer ?
#
loop_
_entity_poly.entity_id
_entity_poly.type
_entity_poly.pdbx_seq_one_letter_code
_entity_poly.pdbx_strand_id
1 'polypeptide(L)'
;MNVKQLHTQAESIFGKRGQLLHLWQEIADNFYPERADFTLRRQPGDEFADHLMTSYPVLVRRELAGQIGTMLRPSATPWFKMVPSDPEREDNDSKRWLEWATGLQRRAMYDPASAFSRAMKEGDNDFAAFGQPAISTELVWDNPNENGPHLLYRCWHLRDM
;
A
#
# COMPACT_ATOMS: atom_id res chain seq x y z
N MET A 1 -27.35 10.27 6.15
CA MET A 1 -27.23 8.81 6.06
C MET A 1 -27.22 8.26 7.49
N ASN A 2 -28.10 7.31 7.83
CA ASN A 2 -28.22 6.84 9.22
C ASN A 2 -27.15 5.77 9.47
N VAL A 3 -26.55 5.76 10.68
CA VAL A 3 -25.53 4.78 11.09
C VAL A 3 -25.97 3.33 10.85
N LYS A 4 -27.24 3.02 11.09
CA LYS A 4 -27.81 1.68 10.80
C LYS A 4 -27.74 1.31 9.31
N GLN A 5 -28.00 2.26 8.41
CA GLN A 5 -27.91 2.03 6.96
C GLN A 5 -26.47 1.79 6.51
N LEU A 6 -25.51 2.53 7.08
CA LEU A 6 -24.08 2.32 6.83
C LEU A 6 -23.63 0.93 7.29
N HIS A 7 -24.06 0.52 8.47
CA HIS A 7 -23.73 -0.81 9.02
C HIS A 7 -24.30 -1.93 8.13
N THR A 8 -25.57 -1.84 7.75
CA THR A 8 -26.20 -2.84 6.86
C THR A 8 -25.52 -2.90 5.48
N GLN A 9 -25.11 -1.74 4.93
CA GLN A 9 -24.36 -1.72 3.67
C GLN A 9 -22.99 -2.38 3.83
N ALA A 10 -22.27 -2.08 4.91
CA ALA A 10 -20.98 -2.71 5.21
C ALA A 10 -21.12 -4.24 5.35
N GLU A 11 -22.07 -4.72 6.12
CA GLU A 11 -22.35 -6.15 6.26
C GLU A 11 -22.68 -6.82 4.92
N SER A 12 -23.47 -6.17 4.06
CA SER A 12 -23.77 -6.68 2.72
C SER A 12 -22.53 -6.76 1.83
N ILE A 13 -21.64 -5.79 1.91
CA ILE A 13 -20.38 -5.78 1.15
C ILE A 13 -19.43 -6.89 1.67
N PHE A 14 -19.28 -6.99 2.99
CA PHE A 14 -18.44 -8.03 3.60
C PHE A 14 -18.99 -9.44 3.35
N GLY A 15 -20.31 -9.62 3.37
CA GLY A 15 -20.92 -10.91 3.06
C GLY A 15 -20.67 -11.40 1.62
N LYS A 16 -20.54 -10.49 0.65
CA LYS A 16 -20.21 -10.81 -0.74
C LYS A 16 -18.74 -11.16 -0.96
N ARG A 17 -17.90 -10.90 0.02
CA ARG A 17 -16.44 -11.05 -0.08
C ARG A 17 -15.95 -12.50 0.01
N GLY A 18 -16.79 -13.43 0.50
CA GLY A 18 -16.38 -14.81 0.76
C GLY A 18 -15.74 -15.50 -0.45
N GLN A 19 -16.31 -15.36 -1.64
CA GLN A 19 -15.76 -15.94 -2.87
C GLN A 19 -14.40 -15.33 -3.24
N LEU A 20 -14.25 -14.02 -3.02
CA LEU A 20 -13.00 -13.29 -3.30
C LEU A 20 -11.88 -13.74 -2.36
N LEU A 21 -12.19 -13.99 -1.08
CA LEU A 21 -11.22 -14.50 -0.11
C LEU A 21 -10.69 -15.88 -0.50
N HIS A 22 -11.55 -16.78 -1.01
CA HIS A 22 -11.13 -18.07 -1.51
C HIS A 22 -10.22 -17.96 -2.73
N LEU A 23 -10.56 -17.08 -3.69
CA LEU A 23 -9.71 -16.80 -4.85
C LEU A 23 -8.35 -16.24 -4.44
N TRP A 24 -8.34 -15.28 -3.52
CA TRP A 24 -7.09 -14.72 -3.01
C TRP A 24 -6.25 -15.73 -2.24
N GLN A 25 -6.88 -16.66 -1.52
CA GLN A 25 -6.17 -17.77 -0.88
C GLN A 25 -5.46 -18.63 -1.91
N GLU A 26 -6.16 -19.04 -2.98
CA GLU A 26 -5.59 -19.86 -4.05
C GLU A 26 -4.44 -19.16 -4.78
N ILE A 27 -4.60 -17.87 -5.08
CA ILE A 27 -3.53 -17.05 -5.66
C ILE A 27 -2.35 -16.95 -4.70
N ALA A 28 -2.61 -16.70 -3.42
CA ALA A 28 -1.56 -16.55 -2.43
C ALA A 28 -0.79 -17.85 -2.23
N ASP A 29 -1.46 -18.98 -2.14
CA ASP A 29 -0.82 -20.28 -2.00
C ASP A 29 0.21 -20.56 -3.11
N ASN A 30 -0.06 -20.13 -4.34
CA ASN A 30 0.81 -20.37 -5.49
C ASN A 30 1.84 -19.24 -5.75
N PHE A 31 1.48 -17.98 -5.53
CA PHE A 31 2.30 -16.84 -5.92
C PHE A 31 2.83 -16.03 -4.74
N TYR A 32 2.14 -16.03 -3.59
CA TYR A 32 2.50 -15.23 -2.44
C TYR A 32 2.28 -15.96 -1.10
N PRO A 33 2.99 -17.07 -0.87
CA PRO A 33 2.76 -17.91 0.30
C PRO A 33 2.96 -17.19 1.64
N GLU A 34 3.75 -16.11 1.68
CA GLU A 34 3.91 -15.29 2.88
C GLU A 34 2.61 -14.55 3.31
N ARG A 35 1.66 -14.36 2.37
CA ARG A 35 0.34 -13.73 2.57
C ARG A 35 -0.84 -14.71 2.46
N ALA A 36 -0.60 -16.02 2.42
CA ALA A 36 -1.62 -17.03 2.19
C ALA A 36 -2.38 -17.42 3.47
N ASP A 37 -3.04 -16.46 4.10
CA ASP A 37 -3.81 -16.63 5.32
C ASP A 37 -5.21 -15.96 5.27
N PHE A 38 -5.80 -15.92 4.09
CA PHE A 38 -7.13 -15.34 3.88
C PHE A 38 -8.26 -16.17 4.47
N THR A 39 -8.23 -17.48 4.30
CA THR A 39 -9.23 -18.43 4.80
C THR A 39 -8.71 -19.31 5.92
N LEU A 40 -7.40 -19.41 6.06
CA LEU A 40 -6.70 -20.21 7.07
C LEU A 40 -6.05 -19.30 8.10
N ARG A 41 -6.06 -19.71 9.37
CA ARG A 41 -5.27 -19.06 10.40
C ARG A 41 -4.02 -19.91 10.64
N ARG A 42 -2.87 -19.36 10.32
CA ARG A 42 -1.58 -19.98 10.61
C ARG A 42 -1.15 -19.69 12.04
N GLN A 43 -0.55 -20.69 12.66
CA GLN A 43 0.10 -20.52 13.96
C GLN A 43 1.62 -20.39 13.78
N PRO A 44 2.32 -19.72 14.71
CA PRO A 44 3.76 -19.67 14.68
C PRO A 44 4.36 -21.10 14.70
N GLY A 45 5.17 -21.42 13.71
CA GLY A 45 5.78 -22.73 13.56
C GLY A 45 5.09 -23.67 12.55
N ASP A 46 3.94 -23.27 12.00
CA ASP A 46 3.31 -24.02 10.94
C ASP A 46 4.17 -23.97 9.67
N GLU A 47 4.31 -25.13 9.01
CA GLU A 47 4.93 -25.20 7.70
C GLU A 47 4.07 -24.45 6.67
N PHE A 48 4.72 -23.74 5.76
CA PHE A 48 4.04 -23.06 4.65
C PHE A 48 4.77 -23.31 3.34
N ALA A 49 4.03 -23.23 2.23
CA ALA A 49 4.56 -23.43 0.88
C ALA A 49 5.14 -24.85 0.61
N ASP A 50 4.84 -25.84 1.44
CA ASP A 50 5.22 -27.23 1.29
C ASP A 50 4.64 -27.88 0.01
N HIS A 51 3.50 -27.37 -0.46
CA HIS A 51 2.83 -27.79 -1.69
C HIS A 51 3.45 -27.20 -2.96
N LEU A 52 4.35 -26.22 -2.85
CA LEU A 52 4.96 -25.58 -4.01
C LEU A 52 6.01 -26.49 -4.67
N MET A 53 5.72 -26.95 -5.86
CA MET A 53 6.66 -27.76 -6.68
C MET A 53 7.81 -26.92 -7.22
N THR A 54 7.67 -25.60 -7.31
CA THR A 54 8.66 -24.66 -7.83
C THR A 54 8.49 -23.26 -7.23
N SER A 55 9.60 -22.56 -7.05
CA SER A 55 9.60 -21.17 -6.60
C SER A 55 9.40 -20.15 -7.73
N TYR A 56 9.28 -20.60 -8.98
CA TYR A 56 9.21 -19.71 -10.15
C TYR A 56 8.06 -18.70 -10.09
N PRO A 57 6.81 -19.05 -9.73
CA PRO A 57 5.71 -18.09 -9.61
C PRO A 57 6.00 -16.99 -8.59
N VAL A 58 6.61 -17.33 -7.45
CA VAL A 58 6.98 -16.36 -6.41
C VAL A 58 8.02 -15.38 -6.91
N LEU A 59 9.03 -15.87 -7.66
CA LEU A 59 10.07 -15.02 -8.25
C LEU A 59 9.49 -14.05 -9.29
N VAL A 60 8.66 -14.56 -10.21
CA VAL A 60 8.01 -13.72 -11.24
C VAL A 60 7.13 -12.63 -10.61
N ARG A 61 6.35 -12.96 -9.57
CA ARG A 61 5.57 -11.96 -8.84
C ARG A 61 6.46 -10.88 -8.23
N ARG A 62 7.57 -11.26 -7.57
CA ARG A 62 8.53 -10.30 -6.96
C ARG A 62 9.18 -9.41 -8.00
N GLU A 63 9.54 -9.96 -9.14
CA GLU A 63 10.10 -9.19 -10.26
C GLU A 63 9.08 -8.20 -10.81
N LEU A 64 7.84 -8.63 -11.07
CA LEU A 64 6.75 -7.77 -11.50
C LEU A 64 6.52 -6.62 -10.52
N ALA A 65 6.44 -6.90 -9.22
CA ALA A 65 6.27 -5.89 -8.17
C ALA A 65 7.43 -4.88 -8.18
N GLY A 66 8.68 -5.36 -8.34
CA GLY A 66 9.85 -4.49 -8.45
C GLY A 66 9.80 -3.57 -9.67
N GLN A 67 9.39 -4.09 -10.81
CA GLN A 67 9.23 -3.29 -12.04
C GLN A 67 8.13 -2.24 -11.90
N ILE A 68 6.96 -2.60 -11.37
CA ILE A 68 5.86 -1.67 -11.08
C ILE A 68 6.35 -0.52 -10.19
N GLY A 69 7.01 -0.85 -9.09
CA GLY A 69 7.55 0.15 -8.16
C GLY A 69 8.54 1.11 -8.82
N THR A 70 9.45 0.58 -9.63
CA THR A 70 10.47 1.37 -10.33
C THR A 70 9.86 2.27 -11.42
N MET A 71 8.87 1.77 -12.15
CA MET A 71 8.22 2.53 -13.21
C MET A 71 7.31 3.65 -12.66
N LEU A 72 6.56 3.38 -11.59
CA LEU A 72 5.62 4.35 -11.03
C LEU A 72 6.28 5.37 -10.11
N ARG A 73 7.34 4.96 -9.40
CA ARG A 73 7.98 5.77 -8.36
C ARG A 73 9.51 5.73 -8.47
N PRO A 74 10.09 6.22 -9.59
CA PRO A 74 11.54 6.25 -9.74
C PRO A 74 12.17 7.09 -8.62
N SER A 75 13.19 6.53 -7.95
CA SER A 75 13.85 7.20 -6.83
C SER A 75 14.68 8.42 -7.25
N ALA A 76 15.25 8.37 -8.46
CA ALA A 76 16.16 9.38 -8.96
C ALA A 76 15.46 10.66 -9.46
N THR A 77 14.20 10.58 -9.88
CA THR A 77 13.45 11.69 -10.47
C THR A 77 12.17 11.99 -9.70
N PRO A 78 11.71 13.26 -9.64
CA PRO A 78 10.40 13.57 -9.11
C PRO A 78 9.32 12.92 -9.99
N TRP A 79 8.47 12.10 -9.39
CA TRP A 79 7.38 11.40 -10.08
C TRP A 79 6.00 12.03 -9.84
N PHE A 80 5.94 13.07 -9.01
CA PHE A 80 4.75 13.89 -8.79
C PHE A 80 5.13 15.35 -8.58
N LYS A 81 4.19 16.24 -8.82
CA LYS A 81 4.27 17.66 -8.47
C LYS A 81 2.89 18.18 -8.05
N MET A 82 2.88 19.16 -7.15
CA MET A 82 1.67 19.89 -6.83
C MET A 82 1.39 20.91 -7.92
N VAL A 83 0.13 21.01 -8.32
CA VAL A 83 -0.35 22.00 -9.29
C VAL A 83 -1.58 22.71 -8.71
N PRO A 84 -1.86 23.99 -9.08
CA PRO A 84 -3.06 24.67 -8.64
C PRO A 84 -4.30 23.97 -9.24
N SER A 85 -5.41 24.05 -8.54
CA SER A 85 -6.70 23.53 -9.06
C SER A 85 -7.23 24.33 -10.24
N ASP A 86 -6.84 25.61 -10.34
CA ASP A 86 -7.22 26.52 -11.39
C ASP A 86 -5.97 26.94 -12.16
N PRO A 87 -5.81 26.48 -13.42
CA PRO A 87 -4.65 26.82 -14.25
C PRO A 87 -4.49 28.33 -14.52
N GLU A 88 -5.58 29.09 -14.49
CA GLU A 88 -5.54 30.55 -14.72
C GLU A 88 -4.92 31.34 -13.56
N ARG A 89 -4.78 30.69 -12.39
CA ARG A 89 -4.12 31.28 -11.21
C ARG A 89 -2.64 30.93 -11.09
N GLU A 90 -2.03 30.44 -12.15
CA GLU A 90 -0.64 30.00 -12.16
C GLU A 90 0.30 31.21 -12.41
N ASP A 91 0.56 32.00 -11.36
CA ASP A 91 1.60 33.03 -11.37
C ASP A 91 2.97 32.48 -10.92
N ASN A 92 4.03 33.28 -11.05
CA ASN A 92 5.39 32.87 -10.70
C ASN A 92 5.57 32.57 -9.22
N ASP A 93 4.89 33.28 -8.34
CA ASP A 93 5.01 33.10 -6.89
C ASP A 93 4.30 31.83 -6.45
N SER A 94 3.13 31.55 -7.02
CA SER A 94 2.41 30.29 -6.83
C SER A 94 3.23 29.09 -7.30
N LYS A 95 3.91 29.19 -8.45
CA LYS A 95 4.80 28.15 -8.96
C LYS A 95 5.93 27.84 -7.99
N ARG A 96 6.62 28.87 -7.51
CA ARG A 96 7.72 28.71 -6.54
C ARG A 96 7.25 28.04 -5.25
N TRP A 97 6.09 28.47 -4.75
CA TRP A 97 5.53 27.89 -3.54
C TRP A 97 5.15 26.41 -3.75
N LEU A 98 4.52 26.08 -4.87
CA LEU A 98 4.14 24.70 -5.20
C LEU A 98 5.36 23.78 -5.41
N GLU A 99 6.42 24.28 -6.01
CA GLU A 99 7.69 23.55 -6.15
C GLU A 99 8.33 23.30 -4.77
N TRP A 100 8.38 24.32 -3.92
CA TRP A 100 8.85 24.17 -2.54
C TRP A 100 8.01 23.18 -1.75
N ALA A 101 6.68 23.28 -1.81
CA ALA A 101 5.74 22.39 -1.15
C ALA A 101 5.87 20.93 -1.65
N THR A 102 6.04 20.74 -2.97
CA THR A 102 6.34 19.44 -3.58
C THR A 102 7.63 18.85 -3.01
N GLY A 103 8.68 19.66 -2.91
CA GLY A 103 9.96 19.25 -2.35
C GLY A 103 9.87 18.88 -0.86
N LEU A 104 9.08 19.64 -0.09
CA LEU A 104 8.83 19.37 1.32
C LEU A 104 8.06 18.05 1.50
N GLN A 105 6.97 17.87 0.75
CA GLN A 105 6.18 16.64 0.79
C GLN A 105 7.03 15.43 0.43
N ARG A 106 7.85 15.52 -0.62
CA ARG A 106 8.74 14.44 -1.01
C ARG A 106 9.72 14.06 0.10
N ARG A 107 10.32 15.04 0.77
CA ARG A 107 11.21 14.78 1.91
C ARG A 107 10.49 14.11 3.06
N ALA A 108 9.29 14.57 3.41
CA ALA A 108 8.47 13.97 4.46
C ALA A 108 8.04 12.52 4.12
N MET A 109 7.73 12.23 2.85
CA MET A 109 7.39 10.88 2.41
C MET A 109 8.60 9.93 2.48
N TYR A 110 9.78 10.38 2.06
CA TYR A 110 11.00 9.55 2.03
C TYR A 110 11.81 9.61 3.32
N ASP A 111 11.28 10.26 4.36
CA ASP A 111 11.87 10.19 5.69
C ASP A 111 11.86 8.72 6.19
N PRO A 112 12.96 8.22 6.79
CA PRO A 112 13.00 6.86 7.34
C PRO A 112 11.88 6.55 8.33
N ALA A 113 11.47 7.53 9.13
CA ALA A 113 10.37 7.39 10.11
C ALA A 113 9.01 7.17 9.44
N SER A 114 8.81 7.65 8.20
CA SER A 114 7.56 7.52 7.48
C SER A 114 7.24 6.08 7.04
N ALA A 115 8.24 5.23 6.93
CA ALA A 115 8.14 3.86 6.38
C ALA A 115 7.52 3.79 4.97
N PHE A 116 7.48 4.92 4.22
CA PHE A 116 6.86 5.01 2.90
C PHE A 116 7.41 3.96 1.92
N SER A 117 8.73 3.88 1.78
CA SER A 117 9.36 2.96 0.84
C SER A 117 9.04 1.50 1.13
N ARG A 118 8.94 1.15 2.42
CA ARG A 118 8.55 -0.20 2.87
C ARG A 118 7.09 -0.48 2.53
N ALA A 119 6.18 0.39 2.95
CA ALA A 119 4.74 0.24 2.72
C ALA A 119 4.41 0.16 1.23
N MET A 120 5.07 0.99 0.39
CA MET A 120 4.88 0.94 -1.06
C MET A 120 5.40 -0.37 -1.65
N LYS A 121 6.56 -0.86 -1.21
CA LYS A 121 7.10 -2.14 -1.69
C LYS A 121 6.20 -3.32 -1.32
N GLU A 122 5.65 -3.33 -0.11
CA GLU A 122 4.65 -4.33 0.31
C GLU A 122 3.38 -4.21 -0.53
N GLY A 123 2.89 -2.98 -0.75
CA GLY A 123 1.73 -2.72 -1.60
C GLY A 123 1.91 -3.12 -3.06
N ASP A 124 3.11 -2.91 -3.64
CA ASP A 124 3.42 -3.36 -5.01
C ASP A 124 3.38 -4.89 -5.13
N ASN A 125 3.82 -5.59 -4.10
CA ASN A 125 3.71 -7.06 -4.04
C ASN A 125 2.25 -7.52 -3.93
N ASP A 126 1.43 -6.85 -3.11
CA ASP A 126 0.00 -7.13 -3.01
C ASP A 126 -0.72 -6.81 -4.32
N PHE A 127 -0.35 -5.69 -4.97
CA PHE A 127 -0.90 -5.33 -6.28
C PHE A 127 -0.54 -6.35 -7.36
N ALA A 128 0.70 -6.82 -7.40
CA ALA A 128 1.15 -7.83 -8.37
C ALA A 128 0.46 -9.18 -8.16
N ALA A 129 0.09 -9.55 -6.93
CA ALA A 129 -0.59 -10.80 -6.62
C ALA A 129 -2.12 -10.69 -6.74
N PHE A 130 -2.71 -9.65 -6.16
CA PHE A 130 -4.16 -9.54 -5.94
C PHE A 130 -4.84 -8.45 -6.76
N GLY A 131 -4.07 -7.64 -7.51
CA GLY A 131 -4.58 -6.52 -8.30
C GLY A 131 -4.93 -5.26 -7.49
N GLN A 132 -4.77 -5.28 -6.16
CA GLN A 132 -5.04 -4.14 -5.28
C GLN A 132 -4.19 -4.18 -4.01
N PRO A 133 -3.63 -3.06 -3.55
CA PRO A 133 -3.04 -2.90 -2.23
C PRO A 133 -4.00 -2.19 -1.28
N ALA A 134 -3.77 -2.32 0.03
CA ALA A 134 -4.41 -1.55 1.06
C ALA A 134 -3.36 -0.77 1.85
N ILE A 135 -3.29 0.55 1.64
CA ILE A 135 -2.28 1.41 2.25
C ILE A 135 -2.98 2.53 3.01
N SER A 136 -2.64 2.71 4.29
CA SER A 136 -3.04 3.87 5.08
C SER A 136 -1.88 4.86 5.22
N THR A 137 -2.26 6.14 5.36
CA THR A 137 -1.35 7.23 5.70
C THR A 137 -1.88 7.91 6.93
N GLU A 138 -1.06 8.00 7.95
CA GLU A 138 -1.40 8.59 9.24
C GLU A 138 -0.41 9.72 9.57
N LEU A 139 -0.89 10.76 10.29
CA LEU A 139 -0.04 11.76 10.88
C LEU A 139 0.21 11.36 12.34
N VAL A 140 1.45 11.06 12.66
CA VAL A 140 1.85 10.65 14.02
C VAL A 140 2.50 11.82 14.74
N TRP A 141 2.05 12.09 15.97
CA TRP A 141 2.51 13.20 16.81
C TRP A 141 3.41 12.76 17.97
N ASP A 142 3.46 11.46 18.25
CA ASP A 142 3.99 10.92 19.51
C ASP A 142 5.40 10.32 19.37
N ASN A 143 6.29 10.97 18.65
CA ASN A 143 7.68 10.55 18.72
C ASN A 143 8.47 11.48 19.68
N PRO A 144 8.79 11.04 20.90
CA PRO A 144 9.51 11.86 21.86
C PRO A 144 10.95 12.21 21.42
N ASN A 145 11.47 11.53 20.40
CA ASN A 145 12.82 11.74 19.86
C ASN A 145 12.85 12.56 18.58
N GLU A 146 11.70 12.95 18.04
CA GLU A 146 11.61 13.72 16.80
C GLU A 146 10.97 15.09 17.01
N ASN A 147 11.51 16.08 16.31
CA ASN A 147 11.09 17.48 16.42
C ASN A 147 9.78 17.76 15.66
N GLY A 148 8.71 17.03 15.93
CA GLY A 148 7.39 17.32 15.37
C GLY A 148 6.67 16.13 14.74
N PRO A 149 5.48 16.37 14.16
CA PRO A 149 4.67 15.33 13.55
C PRO A 149 5.34 14.79 12.28
N HIS A 150 5.23 13.48 12.06
CA HIS A 150 5.70 12.82 10.86
C HIS A 150 4.60 11.99 10.19
N LEU A 151 4.74 11.74 8.91
CA LEU A 151 3.87 10.83 8.18
C LEU A 151 4.26 9.39 8.49
N LEU A 152 3.27 8.51 8.64
CA LEU A 152 3.48 7.07 8.77
C LEU A 152 2.63 6.34 7.73
N TYR A 153 3.27 5.54 6.90
CA TYR A 153 2.62 4.70 5.89
C TYR A 153 2.61 3.25 6.35
N ARG A 154 1.47 2.58 6.20
CA ARG A 154 1.31 1.16 6.51
C ARG A 154 0.61 0.45 5.37
N CYS A 155 1.13 -0.71 4.98
CA CYS A 155 0.43 -1.63 4.10
C CYS A 155 -0.31 -2.66 4.97
N TRP A 156 -1.61 -2.78 4.75
CA TRP A 156 -2.47 -3.69 5.48
C TRP A 156 -2.71 -4.97 4.70
N HIS A 157 -2.87 -6.07 5.43
CA HIS A 157 -3.28 -7.30 4.81
C HIS A 157 -4.72 -7.20 4.31
N LEU A 158 -4.96 -7.61 3.06
CA LEU A 158 -6.28 -7.50 2.44
C LEU A 158 -7.37 -8.29 3.17
N ARG A 159 -7.01 -9.30 3.96
CA ARG A 159 -7.94 -10.02 4.82
C ARG A 159 -8.57 -9.12 5.87
N ASP A 160 -7.82 -8.18 6.42
CA ASP A 160 -8.20 -7.36 7.58
C ASP A 160 -8.96 -6.08 7.18
N MET A 161 -9.28 -5.93 5.90
CA MET A 161 -9.97 -4.78 5.32
C MET A 161 -11.47 -4.98 5.19
#